data_3d954d28d5207e4e508980ef0df00ca2
#
_entry.id   3d954d28d5207e4e508980ef0df00ca2
#
_cell.length_a   1.000
_cell.length_b   1.000
_cell.length_c   1.000
_cell.angle_alpha   90.00
_cell.angle_beta   90.00
_cell.angle_gamma   90.00
#
_symmetry.space_group_name_H-M   'P 1'
#
loop_
_entity.id
_entity.type
_entity.pdbx_description
1 polymer ?
#
loop_
_entity_poly.entity_id
_entity_poly.type
_entity_poly.pdbx_seq_one_letter_code
_entity_poly.pdbx_strand_id
1 'polypeptide(L)'
;MFHEYEKILVPIDGSKEAKLAFDKAIEVAKRNHAKLLLSHVIDTRSLQTPTGFEGNFSDEIRKQAENLFAEYVDYAKSHNFTDVETVLEYGSPKVVISKQLTKDYDIDLIMMGATGLNAVERLFIGSVSEYVIRNASCDVFVVRTDLENKRP
;
A
#
# COMPACT_ATOMS: atom_id res chain seq x y z
N MET A 1 4.77 26.94 -10.24
CA MET A 1 3.82 25.96 -10.81
C MET A 1 3.65 24.81 -9.84
N PHE A 2 2.43 24.51 -9.46
CA PHE A 2 2.16 23.42 -8.53
C PHE A 2 2.16 22.10 -9.25
N HIS A 3 2.94 21.15 -8.75
CA HIS A 3 2.94 19.79 -9.28
C HIS A 3 1.73 19.03 -8.73
N GLU A 4 0.90 18.50 -9.62
CA GLU A 4 -0.20 17.64 -9.24
C GLU A 4 0.22 16.18 -9.43
N TYR A 5 -0.11 15.35 -8.45
CA TYR A 5 0.13 13.91 -8.57
C TYR A 5 -0.96 13.30 -9.46
N GLU A 6 -0.57 12.37 -10.31
CA GLU A 6 -1.48 11.69 -11.23
C GLU A 6 -1.76 10.25 -10.82
N LYS A 7 -0.78 9.57 -10.26
CA LYS A 7 -0.89 8.15 -9.86
C LYS A 7 -0.25 7.93 -8.51
N ILE A 8 -1.06 7.54 -7.56
CA ILE A 8 -0.65 7.35 -6.17
C ILE A 8 -0.69 5.86 -5.84
N LEU A 9 0.44 5.30 -5.44
CA LEU A 9 0.55 3.93 -4.98
C LEU A 9 0.30 3.86 -3.48
N VAL A 10 -0.62 3.00 -3.06
CA VAL A 10 -0.87 2.74 -1.64
C VAL A 10 -0.68 1.25 -1.40
N PRO A 11 0.46 0.85 -0.81
CA PRO A 11 0.66 -0.55 -0.41
C PRO A 11 -0.21 -0.89 0.80
N ILE A 12 -0.84 -2.05 0.74
CA ILE A 12 -1.67 -2.54 1.85
C ILE A 12 -1.17 -3.92 2.28
N ASP A 13 -1.25 -4.19 3.57
CA ASP A 13 -0.78 -5.44 4.17
C ASP A 13 -1.79 -6.01 5.18
N GLY A 14 -3.01 -5.49 5.19
CA GLY A 14 -4.04 -5.88 6.16
C GLY A 14 -3.92 -5.15 7.50
N SER A 15 -2.92 -4.31 7.70
CA SER A 15 -2.74 -3.58 8.95
C SER A 15 -3.67 -2.38 9.06
N LYS A 16 -3.90 -1.95 10.30
CA LYS A 16 -4.63 -0.72 10.60
C LYS A 16 -3.90 0.51 10.06
N GLU A 17 -2.58 0.49 10.11
CA GLU A 17 -1.73 1.57 9.64
C GLU A 17 -1.87 1.78 8.13
N ALA A 18 -1.92 0.71 7.36
CA ALA A 18 -2.17 0.78 5.92
C ALA A 18 -3.57 1.36 5.63
N LYS A 19 -4.56 1.01 6.42
CA LYS A 19 -5.91 1.54 6.27
C LYS A 19 -5.97 3.04 6.52
N LEU A 20 -5.26 3.53 7.52
CA LEU A 20 -5.18 4.96 7.80
C LEU A 20 -4.47 5.72 6.67
N ALA A 21 -3.42 5.12 6.12
CA ALA A 21 -2.73 5.71 4.96
C ALA A 21 -3.65 5.78 3.75
N PHE A 22 -4.43 4.74 3.52
CA PHE A 22 -5.41 4.72 2.42
C PHE A 22 -6.49 5.80 2.60
N ASP A 23 -7.00 5.96 3.80
CA ASP A 23 -8.01 6.98 4.10
C ASP A 23 -7.48 8.37 3.72
N LYS A 24 -6.26 8.67 4.11
CA LYS A 24 -5.63 9.94 3.74
C LYS A 24 -5.36 10.02 2.23
N ALA A 25 -4.99 8.91 1.60
CA ALA A 25 -4.72 8.86 0.17
C ALA A 25 -5.96 9.19 -0.67
N ILE A 26 -7.14 8.78 -0.23
CA ILE A 26 -8.39 9.15 -0.89
C ILE A 26 -8.52 10.68 -0.97
N GLU A 27 -8.26 11.37 0.13
CA GLU A 27 -8.36 12.82 0.16
C GLU A 27 -7.32 13.50 -0.74
N VAL A 28 -6.10 13.00 -0.72
CA VAL A 28 -5.03 13.52 -1.60
C VAL A 28 -5.38 13.26 -3.07
N ALA A 29 -5.88 12.06 -3.39
CA ALA A 29 -6.26 11.73 -4.76
C ALA A 29 -7.40 12.61 -5.26
N LYS A 30 -8.38 12.91 -4.42
CA LYS A 30 -9.48 13.81 -4.81
C LYS A 30 -8.97 15.21 -5.15
N ARG A 31 -8.06 15.75 -4.34
CA ARG A 31 -7.52 17.09 -4.56
C ARG A 31 -6.63 17.18 -5.80
N ASN A 32 -5.97 16.08 -6.16
CA ASN A 32 -5.07 16.04 -7.31
C ASN A 32 -5.73 15.46 -8.57
N HIS A 33 -6.95 15.00 -8.49
CA HIS A 33 -7.61 14.23 -9.55
C HIS A 33 -6.78 13.03 -9.98
N ALA A 34 -6.20 12.35 -9.00
CA ALA A 34 -5.27 11.23 -9.20
C ALA A 34 -5.99 9.89 -9.14
N LYS A 35 -5.37 8.89 -9.78
CA LYS A 35 -5.75 7.50 -9.64
C LYS A 35 -5.02 6.90 -8.44
N LEU A 36 -5.71 6.06 -7.67
CA LEU A 36 -5.08 5.24 -6.63
C LEU A 36 -4.80 3.84 -7.17
N LEU A 37 -3.56 3.39 -6.99
CA LEU A 37 -3.18 2.00 -7.21
C LEU A 37 -2.96 1.35 -5.86
N LEU A 38 -3.81 0.39 -5.51
CA LEU A 38 -3.64 -0.43 -4.31
C LEU A 38 -2.78 -1.63 -4.63
N SER A 39 -1.72 -1.82 -3.88
CA SER A 39 -0.87 -2.99 -4.04
C SER A 39 -0.89 -3.86 -2.80
N HIS A 40 -0.88 -5.16 -3.01
CA HIS A 40 -0.63 -6.14 -1.96
C HIS A 40 0.47 -7.06 -2.47
N VAL A 41 1.57 -7.13 -1.73
CA VAL A 41 2.72 -7.92 -2.10
C VAL A 41 2.81 -9.10 -1.15
N ILE A 42 2.69 -10.30 -1.71
CA ILE A 42 2.87 -11.55 -0.95
C ILE A 42 4.37 -11.79 -0.82
N ASP A 43 4.88 -11.74 0.41
CA ASP A 43 6.29 -12.01 0.67
C ASP A 43 6.56 -13.50 0.42
N THR A 44 7.32 -13.78 -0.63
CA THR A 44 7.61 -15.16 -1.03
C THR A 44 8.40 -15.93 0.02
N ARG A 45 9.12 -15.24 0.89
CA ARG A 45 9.83 -15.90 2.00
C ARG A 45 8.87 -16.53 2.99
N SER A 46 7.68 -15.97 3.18
CA SER A 46 6.66 -16.53 4.08
C SER A 46 6.02 -17.79 3.53
N LEU A 47 6.19 -18.07 2.23
CA LEU A 47 5.62 -19.23 1.55
C LEU A 47 6.60 -20.40 1.44
N GLN A 48 7.84 -20.23 1.85
CA GLN A 48 8.84 -21.29 1.84
C GLN A 48 8.63 -22.20 3.04
N THR A 49 7.73 -23.18 2.87
CA THR A 49 7.48 -24.20 3.87
C THR A 49 8.13 -25.51 3.43
N PRO A 50 8.46 -26.42 4.37
CA PRO A 50 9.04 -27.73 4.02
C PRO A 50 8.13 -28.58 3.13
N THR A 51 6.83 -28.31 3.11
CA THR A 51 5.83 -29.04 2.32
C THR A 51 5.68 -28.50 0.90
N GLY A 52 6.36 -27.40 0.56
CA GLY A 52 6.29 -26.81 -0.78
C GLY A 52 4.99 -26.07 -1.06
N PHE A 53 4.88 -25.62 -2.29
CA PHE A 53 3.73 -24.85 -2.76
C PHE A 53 2.66 -25.80 -3.27
N GLU A 54 1.62 -26.00 -2.51
CA GLU A 54 0.45 -26.71 -3.02
C GLU A 54 -0.53 -25.72 -3.65
N GLY A 55 -1.14 -26.09 -4.79
CA GLY A 55 -2.01 -25.21 -5.56
C GLY A 55 -3.18 -24.63 -4.75
N ASN A 56 -3.74 -25.42 -3.84
CA ASN A 56 -4.84 -24.98 -2.98
C ASN A 56 -4.44 -23.84 -2.05
N PHE A 57 -3.21 -23.83 -1.56
CA PHE A 57 -2.69 -22.79 -0.68
C PHE A 57 -2.52 -21.46 -1.44
N SER A 58 -2.03 -21.53 -2.68
CA SER A 58 -1.89 -20.38 -3.54
C SER A 58 -3.23 -19.72 -3.89
N ASP A 59 -4.25 -20.54 -4.18
CA ASP A 59 -5.59 -20.06 -4.48
C ASP A 59 -6.24 -19.40 -3.27
N GLU A 60 -6.02 -19.93 -2.08
CA GLU A 60 -6.54 -19.36 -0.84
C GLU A 60 -5.90 -18.00 -0.55
N ILE A 61 -4.59 -17.88 -0.72
CA ILE A 61 -3.87 -16.61 -0.55
C ILE A 61 -4.39 -15.55 -1.52
N ARG A 62 -4.58 -15.93 -2.78
CA ARG A 62 -5.14 -15.02 -3.79
C ARG A 62 -6.54 -14.57 -3.42
N LYS A 63 -7.39 -15.50 -2.97
CA LYS A 63 -8.75 -15.17 -2.56
C LYS A 63 -8.79 -14.21 -1.39
N GLN A 64 -7.92 -14.40 -0.39
CA GLN A 64 -7.80 -13.49 0.73
C GLN A 64 -7.38 -12.09 0.27
N ALA A 65 -6.44 -12.01 -0.65
CA ALA A 65 -6.01 -10.74 -1.21
C ALA A 65 -7.13 -10.04 -1.98
N GLU A 66 -7.88 -10.78 -2.79
CA GLU A 66 -9.02 -10.25 -3.53
C GLU A 66 -10.11 -9.72 -2.60
N ASN A 67 -10.38 -10.43 -1.50
CA ASN A 67 -11.32 -9.98 -0.47
C ASN A 67 -10.85 -8.69 0.20
N LEU A 68 -9.57 -8.59 0.49
CA LEU A 68 -8.97 -7.39 1.08
C LEU A 68 -9.12 -6.21 0.13
N PHE A 69 -8.81 -6.39 -1.15
CA PHE A 69 -8.98 -5.35 -2.14
C PHE A 69 -10.44 -4.90 -2.26
N ALA A 70 -11.37 -5.86 -2.24
CA ALA A 70 -12.80 -5.53 -2.33
C ALA A 70 -13.25 -4.64 -1.18
N GLU A 71 -12.79 -4.91 0.05
CA GLU A 71 -13.08 -4.07 1.21
C GLU A 71 -12.58 -2.64 1.00
N TYR A 72 -11.36 -2.48 0.50
CA TYR A 72 -10.77 -1.15 0.25
C TYR A 72 -11.50 -0.41 -0.87
N VAL A 73 -11.84 -1.10 -1.95
CA VAL A 73 -12.59 -0.50 -3.07
C VAL A 73 -13.96 -0.03 -2.61
N ASP A 74 -14.67 -0.85 -1.83
CA ASP A 74 -15.99 -0.50 -1.28
C ASP A 74 -15.90 0.68 -0.32
N TYR A 75 -14.86 0.72 0.50
CA TYR A 75 -14.61 1.84 1.39
C TYR A 75 -14.42 3.14 0.60
N ALA A 76 -13.62 3.09 -0.47
CA ALA A 76 -13.40 4.25 -1.32
C ALA A 76 -14.70 4.73 -1.97
N LYS A 77 -15.54 3.81 -2.45
CA LYS A 77 -16.85 4.15 -3.01
C LYS A 77 -17.74 4.85 -1.98
N SER A 78 -17.73 4.40 -0.74
CA SER A 78 -18.50 5.01 0.35
C SER A 78 -18.02 6.44 0.64
N HIS A 79 -16.82 6.79 0.22
CA HIS A 79 -16.24 8.14 0.35
C HIS A 79 -16.23 8.88 -1.00
N ASN A 80 -17.06 8.47 -1.93
CA ASN A 80 -17.22 9.09 -3.24
C ASN A 80 -15.95 9.10 -4.09
N PHE A 81 -15.18 8.01 -4.00
CA PHE A 81 -13.97 7.83 -4.81
C PHE A 81 -13.97 6.46 -5.47
N THR A 82 -13.89 6.42 -6.80
CA THR A 82 -13.99 5.19 -7.59
C THR A 82 -12.78 4.89 -8.46
N ASP A 83 -11.85 5.83 -8.61
CA ASP A 83 -10.69 5.64 -9.50
C ASP A 83 -9.58 4.88 -8.79
N VAL A 84 -9.88 3.61 -8.47
CA VAL A 84 -9.00 2.70 -7.74
C VAL A 84 -8.72 1.48 -8.59
N GLU A 85 -7.44 1.20 -8.80
CA GLU A 85 -6.95 0.00 -9.46
C GLU A 85 -6.22 -0.86 -8.41
N THR A 86 -6.26 -2.18 -8.56
CA THR A 86 -5.62 -3.10 -7.62
C THR A 86 -4.58 -3.96 -8.33
N VAL A 87 -3.49 -4.25 -7.64
CA VAL A 87 -2.43 -5.13 -8.16
C VAL A 87 -1.93 -6.05 -7.05
N LEU A 88 -1.91 -7.35 -7.34
CA LEU A 88 -1.35 -8.38 -6.47
C LEU A 88 -0.01 -8.82 -7.05
N GLU A 89 1.02 -8.74 -6.23
CA GLU A 89 2.37 -9.14 -6.62
C GLU A 89 2.97 -10.09 -5.61
N TYR A 90 3.98 -10.84 -6.05
CA TYR A 90 4.74 -11.76 -5.22
C TYR A 90 6.20 -11.33 -5.24
N GLY A 91 6.87 -11.41 -4.11
CA GLY A 91 8.29 -11.05 -4.03
C GLY A 91 8.65 -10.40 -2.71
N SER A 92 9.69 -9.57 -2.75
CA SER A 92 10.10 -8.76 -1.60
C SER A 92 9.29 -7.46 -1.59
N PRO A 93 8.44 -7.23 -0.58
CA PRO A 93 7.60 -6.03 -0.55
C PRO A 93 8.37 -4.74 -0.74
N LYS A 94 9.49 -4.58 -0.07
CA LYS A 94 10.28 -3.33 -0.14
C LYS A 94 10.79 -3.04 -1.55
N VAL A 95 11.19 -4.05 -2.30
CA VAL A 95 11.71 -3.89 -3.67
C VAL A 95 10.56 -3.70 -4.65
N VAL A 96 9.51 -4.51 -4.52
CA VAL A 96 8.34 -4.42 -5.42
C VAL A 96 7.69 -3.04 -5.31
N ILE A 97 7.48 -2.54 -4.09
CA ILE A 97 6.86 -1.24 -3.86
C ILE A 97 7.73 -0.09 -4.36
N SER A 98 9.03 -0.09 -4.02
CA SER A 98 9.88 1.06 -4.28
C SER A 98 10.34 1.17 -5.73
N LYS A 99 10.49 0.05 -6.42
CA LYS A 99 11.13 0.01 -7.75
C LYS A 99 10.26 -0.59 -8.85
N GLN A 100 9.72 -1.78 -8.63
CA GLN A 100 8.98 -2.48 -9.67
C GLN A 100 7.66 -1.78 -10.00
N LEU A 101 6.82 -1.54 -9.01
CA LEU A 101 5.50 -0.95 -9.22
C LEU A 101 5.58 0.51 -9.64
N THR A 102 6.54 1.26 -9.12
CA THR A 102 6.72 2.67 -9.51
C THR A 102 7.05 2.80 -10.98
N LYS A 103 7.85 1.88 -11.49
CA LYS A 103 8.23 1.86 -12.91
C LYS A 103 7.10 1.34 -13.79
N ASP A 104 6.53 0.19 -13.44
CA ASP A 104 5.54 -0.50 -14.29
C ASP A 104 4.23 0.30 -14.43
N TYR A 105 3.89 1.10 -13.44
CA TYR A 105 2.64 1.86 -13.41
C TYR A 105 2.83 3.38 -13.45
N ASP A 106 4.05 3.85 -13.67
CA ASP A 106 4.37 5.29 -13.70
C ASP A 106 3.89 6.03 -12.45
N ILE A 107 4.18 5.48 -11.29
CA ILE A 107 3.77 6.05 -10.00
C ILE A 107 4.58 7.32 -9.71
N ASP A 108 3.92 8.39 -9.33
CA ASP A 108 4.57 9.65 -8.96
C ASP A 108 4.47 9.98 -7.47
N LEU A 109 3.69 9.23 -6.71
CA LEU A 109 3.63 9.35 -5.25
C LEU A 109 3.33 8.00 -4.62
N ILE A 110 4.08 7.63 -3.59
CA ILE A 110 3.75 6.50 -2.73
C ILE A 110 3.22 7.06 -1.41
N MET A 111 2.05 6.60 -0.96
CA MET A 111 1.52 6.93 0.35
C MET A 111 1.42 5.65 1.18
N MET A 112 2.07 5.63 2.32
CA MET A 112 2.12 4.44 3.18
C MET A 112 2.18 4.82 4.64
N GLY A 113 1.82 3.89 5.52
CA GLY A 113 1.96 4.07 6.94
C GLY A 113 3.44 4.01 7.36
N ALA A 114 3.75 4.64 8.46
CA ALA A 114 5.11 4.63 9.01
C ALA A 114 5.53 3.22 9.45
N THR A 115 4.57 2.41 9.85
CA THR A 115 4.80 1.05 10.35
C THR A 115 3.73 0.10 9.77
N GLY A 116 3.96 -1.20 9.89
CA GLY A 116 3.03 -2.24 9.47
C GLY A 116 2.53 -3.07 10.64
N LEU A 117 2.22 -4.35 10.37
CA LEU A 117 1.58 -5.27 11.31
C LEU A 117 2.32 -5.45 12.64
N ASN A 118 3.64 -5.31 12.66
CA ASN A 118 4.47 -5.61 13.83
C ASN A 118 4.99 -4.36 14.53
N ALA A 119 4.30 -3.24 14.40
CA ALA A 119 4.69 -1.99 15.03
C ALA A 119 4.59 -2.08 16.56
N VAL A 120 5.69 -1.80 17.25
CA VAL A 120 5.77 -1.89 18.70
C VAL A 120 5.93 -0.53 19.37
N GLU A 121 6.52 0.42 18.67
CA GLU A 121 6.84 1.74 19.23
C GLU A 121 6.32 2.87 18.33
N ARG A 122 5.91 3.98 18.96
CA ARG A 122 5.32 5.14 18.29
C ARG A 122 6.23 5.82 17.26
N LEU A 123 7.51 5.88 17.55
CA LEU A 123 8.48 6.59 16.71
C LEU A 123 9.24 5.65 15.78
N PHE A 124 8.84 4.40 15.74
CA PHE A 124 9.50 3.40 14.92
C PHE A 124 9.01 3.50 13.48
N ILE A 125 9.95 3.62 12.55
CA ILE A 125 9.67 3.47 11.13
C ILE A 125 9.97 2.02 10.75
N GLY A 126 8.99 1.31 10.19
CA GLY A 126 9.15 -0.08 9.78
C GLY A 126 10.21 -0.25 8.70
N SER A 127 10.74 -1.46 8.59
CA SER A 127 11.82 -1.77 7.64
C SER A 127 11.41 -1.53 6.19
N VAL A 128 10.18 -1.85 5.82
CA VAL A 128 9.68 -1.62 4.46
C VAL A 128 9.58 -0.12 4.18
N SER A 129 8.99 0.64 5.12
CA SER A 129 8.84 2.10 4.96
C SER A 129 10.18 2.80 4.85
N GLU A 130 11.14 2.42 5.68
CA GLU A 130 12.49 2.98 5.64
C GLU A 130 13.17 2.70 4.31
N TYR A 131 13.08 1.48 3.81
CA TYR A 131 13.66 1.11 2.53
C TYR A 131 13.01 1.89 1.38
N VAL A 132 11.69 2.03 1.39
CA VAL A 132 10.95 2.76 0.37
C VAL A 132 11.35 4.24 0.35
N ILE A 133 11.44 4.87 1.53
CA ILE A 133 11.87 6.26 1.63
C ILE A 133 13.23 6.47 0.97
N ARG A 134 14.17 5.56 1.19
CA ARG A 134 15.54 5.68 0.68
C ARG A 134 15.69 5.32 -0.79
N ASN A 135 14.85 4.44 -1.32
CA ASN A 135 15.09 3.80 -2.61
C ASN A 135 14.00 4.06 -3.66
N ALA A 136 12.88 4.66 -3.30
CA ALA A 136 11.82 4.91 -4.26
C ALA A 136 12.27 5.90 -5.34
N SER A 137 11.79 5.69 -6.56
CA SER A 137 12.07 6.58 -7.69
C SER A 137 11.08 7.75 -7.80
N CYS A 138 10.20 7.90 -6.81
CA CYS A 138 9.19 8.97 -6.77
C CYS A 138 9.07 9.52 -5.36
N ASP A 139 8.23 10.53 -5.17
CA ASP A 139 7.95 11.09 -3.85
C ASP A 139 7.27 10.05 -2.95
N VAL A 140 7.57 10.13 -1.66
CA VAL A 140 7.01 9.24 -0.64
C VAL A 140 6.38 10.08 0.46
N PHE A 141 5.11 9.83 0.72
CA PHE A 141 4.37 10.45 1.81
C PHE A 141 4.14 9.39 2.87
N VAL A 142 4.75 9.57 4.03
CA VAL A 142 4.60 8.64 5.15
C VAL A 142 3.54 9.18 6.10
N VAL A 143 2.47 8.41 6.27
CA VAL A 143 1.36 8.78 7.16
C VAL A 143 1.68 8.28 8.55
N ARG A 144 1.77 9.20 9.49
CA ARG A 144 2.02 8.86 10.88
C ARG A 144 0.73 8.37 11.52
N THR A 145 0.81 7.21 12.16
CA THR A 145 -0.33 6.54 12.78
C THR A 145 -0.29 6.62 14.30
N ASP A 146 0.78 7.14 14.85
CA ASP A 146 0.92 7.43 16.28
C ASP A 146 0.20 8.73 16.69
N LEU A 147 -0.20 9.53 15.72
CA LEU A 147 -0.94 10.77 15.95
C LEU A 147 -2.41 10.54 15.62
N GLU A 148 -3.27 11.20 16.38
CA GLU A 148 -4.67 11.26 15.98
C GLU A 148 -4.77 12.16 14.75
N ASN A 149 -4.83 11.57 13.57
CA ASN A 149 -4.96 12.29 12.29
C ASN A 149 -6.36 12.89 12.16
N LYS A 150 -6.79 13.62 13.17
CA LYS A 150 -8.07 14.34 13.12
C LYS A 150 -7.86 15.68 12.44
N ARG A 151 -8.82 16.03 11.61
CA ARG A 151 -8.86 17.39 11.07
C ARG A 151 -9.14 18.36 12.21
N PRO A 152 -8.48 19.51 12.21
CA PRO A 152 -8.84 20.53 13.16
C PRO A 152 -10.26 21.03 12.94
#